data_5d7dc9f97712314009ee26a65d20a078
#
_entry.id   5d7dc9f97712314009ee26a65d20a078
#
_cell.length_a   1.000
_cell.length_b   1.000
_cell.length_c   1.000
_cell.angle_alpha   90.00
_cell.angle_beta   90.00
_cell.angle_gamma   90.00
#
_symmetry.space_group_name_H-M   'P 1'
#
loop_
_entity.id
_entity.type
_entity.pdbx_description
1 polymer ?
#
loop_
_entity_poly.entity_id
_entity_poly.type
_entity_poly.pdbx_seq_one_letter_code
_entity_poly.pdbx_strand_id
1 'polypeptide(L)'
;MKIKLKISCILLCASNFVIAGYAQNDNHTLVEAIRWEGWSDDTKWANNLKPEQWHYRLPFYAKVSEGKFEVRSDNQEVMDQEIKYASDAGLDYWAFCYSDDEIREKKKIGVSLLLSSPYRDRINFSVILLGGSKEWPGEVNHLISLFKEPTYQKILGGRPLVYWFYLESFPETFGSAKAAQEAISYLRAEAVKAGLKPPYLVAMSPPNGGKDLDYLGFDAMSAYTKSEDSQTTERKEYPYSQLAKINRDYWEACKATGKDVVPIVNTGWDARPRWWDTELMKLYKGGERPWFAEATPSDIAANLRDAIEWNKGNPVAGKPNAVIIYAWNETDEGGWLVPTLSEGTARLDAIKEVIFEERKGARHVPSAHPANHDSTGIE
;
A
#
# COMPACT_ATOMS: atom_id res chain seq x y z
N MET A 1 34.56 67.50 -25.53
CA MET A 1 34.79 66.23 -24.83
C MET A 1 33.50 65.47 -24.78
N LYS A 2 33.27 64.49 -25.67
CA LYS A 2 32.03 63.74 -25.83
C LYS A 2 32.17 62.42 -25.10
N ILE A 3 31.42 62.24 -24.02
CA ILE A 3 31.35 60.98 -23.24
C ILE A 3 30.35 60.07 -23.94
N LYS A 4 30.80 58.93 -24.44
CA LYS A 4 29.96 57.86 -24.99
C LYS A 4 29.50 56.96 -23.85
N LEU A 5 28.21 56.94 -23.57
CA LEU A 5 27.58 56.01 -22.65
C LEU A 5 27.38 54.66 -23.38
N LYS A 6 28.05 53.63 -22.90
CA LYS A 6 27.79 52.24 -23.36
C LYS A 6 26.66 51.65 -22.53
N ILE A 7 25.52 51.41 -23.16
CA ILE A 7 24.43 50.67 -22.60
C ILE A 7 24.72 49.18 -22.86
N SER A 8 25.03 48.44 -21.79
CA SER A 8 25.09 46.97 -21.83
C SER A 8 23.67 46.39 -21.63
N CYS A 9 23.13 45.83 -22.69
CA CYS A 9 21.90 45.00 -22.58
C CYS A 9 22.28 43.67 -21.90
N ILE A 10 21.83 43.48 -20.67
CA ILE A 10 21.81 42.18 -19.99
C ILE A 10 20.58 41.44 -20.52
N LEU A 11 20.81 40.45 -21.40
CA LEU A 11 19.78 39.48 -21.76
C LEU A 11 19.52 38.59 -20.51
N LEU A 12 18.39 38.78 -19.84
CA LEU A 12 17.85 37.80 -18.91
C LEU A 12 17.30 36.62 -19.73
N CYS A 13 18.05 35.54 -19.81
CA CYS A 13 17.49 34.25 -20.20
C CYS A 13 16.58 33.76 -19.07
N ALA A 14 15.29 34.00 -19.21
CA ALA A 14 14.27 33.30 -18.43
C ALA A 14 14.24 31.84 -18.90
N SER A 15 15.00 30.98 -18.22
CA SER A 15 14.84 29.54 -18.35
C SER A 15 13.46 29.18 -17.78
N ASN A 16 12.50 29.01 -18.68
CA ASN A 16 11.25 28.35 -18.36
C ASN A 16 11.59 26.90 -17.96
N PHE A 17 11.74 26.65 -16.65
CA PHE A 17 11.58 25.33 -16.11
C PHE A 17 10.11 24.93 -16.32
N VAL A 18 9.84 24.26 -17.42
CA VAL A 18 8.65 23.45 -17.56
C VAL A 18 8.81 22.34 -16.54
N ILE A 19 8.22 22.51 -15.37
CA ILE A 19 7.92 21.38 -14.48
C ILE A 19 6.92 20.56 -15.29
N ALA A 20 7.43 19.55 -15.99
CA ALA A 20 6.62 18.49 -16.53
C ALA A 20 6.00 17.79 -15.32
N GLY A 21 4.83 18.30 -14.88
CA GLY A 21 3.95 17.52 -14.04
C GLY A 21 3.67 16.25 -14.83
N TYR A 22 4.19 15.13 -14.37
CA TYR A 22 3.77 13.82 -14.82
C TYR A 22 2.27 13.73 -14.54
N ALA A 23 1.46 14.09 -15.53
CA ALA A 23 0.09 13.64 -15.60
C ALA A 23 0.24 12.12 -15.80
N GLN A 24 0.08 11.40 -14.72
CA GLN A 24 0.03 9.94 -14.70
C GLN A 24 -1.18 9.53 -15.53
N ASN A 25 -0.96 9.35 -16.82
CA ASN A 25 -1.91 8.72 -17.73
C ASN A 25 -1.66 7.22 -17.65
N ASP A 26 -1.82 6.68 -16.43
CA ASP A 26 -1.55 5.30 -16.12
C ASP A 26 -2.73 4.45 -16.59
N ASN A 27 -2.64 4.02 -17.85
CA ASN A 27 -3.55 3.01 -18.40
C ASN A 27 -3.27 1.60 -17.85
N HIS A 28 -2.33 1.43 -16.90
CA HIS A 28 -2.04 0.17 -16.26
C HIS A 28 -2.57 0.11 -14.82
N THR A 29 -2.81 -1.09 -14.33
CA THR A 29 -3.18 -1.31 -12.93
C THR A 29 -1.99 -1.01 -12.03
N LEU A 30 -2.16 -0.12 -11.05
CA LEU A 30 -1.14 0.16 -10.04
C LEU A 30 -0.98 -1.05 -9.11
N VAL A 31 0.26 -1.43 -8.84
CA VAL A 31 0.57 -2.55 -7.94
C VAL A 31 1.38 -2.05 -6.77
N GLU A 32 0.86 -2.26 -5.58
CA GLU A 32 1.48 -1.83 -4.32
C GLU A 32 1.71 -2.99 -3.36
N ALA A 33 2.54 -2.76 -2.36
CA ALA A 33 2.71 -3.69 -1.24
C ALA A 33 2.59 -2.96 0.10
N ILE A 34 1.93 -3.59 1.05
CA ILE A 34 1.85 -3.13 2.45
C ILE A 34 3.24 -3.26 3.06
N ARG A 35 3.74 -2.17 3.65
CA ARG A 35 5.01 -2.15 4.34
C ARG A 35 4.83 -1.84 5.83
N TRP A 36 5.31 -2.75 6.66
CA TRP A 36 5.23 -2.67 8.10
C TRP A 36 6.59 -2.35 8.73
N GLU A 37 6.61 -1.49 9.77
CA GLU A 37 7.85 -1.00 10.37
C GLU A 37 8.18 -1.68 11.71
N GLY A 38 7.62 -2.85 11.98
CA GLY A 38 7.89 -3.59 13.21
C GLY A 38 9.32 -4.14 13.35
N TRP A 39 10.10 -4.16 12.25
CA TRP A 39 11.50 -4.57 12.26
C TRP A 39 12.46 -3.44 12.63
N SER A 40 11.94 -2.32 13.10
CA SER A 40 12.73 -1.09 13.27
C SER A 40 13.49 -1.01 14.59
N ASP A 41 13.08 -1.70 15.68
CA ASP A 41 13.76 -1.50 16.95
C ASP A 41 13.66 -2.64 17.95
N ASP A 42 12.83 -3.62 17.73
CA ASP A 42 12.56 -4.56 18.79
C ASP A 42 12.94 -6.00 18.41
N THR A 43 13.70 -6.55 19.29
CA THR A 43 13.96 -7.97 19.36
C THR A 43 12.68 -8.80 19.51
N LYS A 44 11.57 -8.21 19.95
CA LYS A 44 10.28 -8.90 20.14
C LYS A 44 9.82 -9.57 18.85
N TRP A 45 9.66 -8.79 17.77
CA TRP A 45 9.21 -9.33 16.49
C TRP A 45 10.26 -10.23 15.84
N ALA A 46 11.53 -9.82 15.93
CA ALA A 46 12.65 -10.65 15.46
C ALA A 46 12.69 -12.02 16.15
N ASN A 47 12.37 -12.09 17.45
CA ASN A 47 12.32 -13.34 18.19
C ASN A 47 11.30 -14.36 17.65
N ASN A 48 10.26 -13.91 16.93
CA ASN A 48 9.32 -14.81 16.25
C ASN A 48 10.01 -15.68 15.20
N LEU A 49 11.04 -15.14 14.54
CA LEU A 49 11.81 -15.86 13.52
C LEU A 49 13.10 -16.51 14.05
N LYS A 50 13.39 -16.38 15.36
CA LYS A 50 14.60 -16.94 15.96
C LYS A 50 14.69 -18.48 15.93
N PRO A 51 13.59 -19.26 16.07
CA PRO A 51 13.65 -20.70 15.89
C PRO A 51 14.10 -21.07 14.47
N GLU A 52 15.07 -21.99 14.35
CA GLU A 52 15.73 -22.36 13.10
C GLU A 52 14.74 -22.77 11.98
N GLN A 53 13.65 -23.41 12.35
CA GLN A 53 12.59 -23.80 11.41
C GLN A 53 11.96 -22.63 10.65
N TRP A 54 12.12 -21.39 11.11
CA TRP A 54 11.60 -20.18 10.46
C TRP A 54 12.68 -19.37 9.73
N HIS A 55 13.95 -19.82 9.75
CA HIS A 55 15.05 -19.07 9.14
C HIS A 55 14.90 -18.89 7.63
N TYR A 56 14.12 -19.71 6.96
CA TYR A 56 13.82 -19.53 5.54
C TYR A 56 13.04 -18.25 5.22
N ARG A 57 12.38 -17.63 6.24
CA ARG A 57 11.67 -16.36 6.13
C ARG A 57 12.52 -15.14 6.44
N LEU A 58 13.77 -15.32 6.83
CA LEU A 58 14.65 -14.23 7.23
C LEU A 58 14.92 -13.28 6.05
N PRO A 59 14.60 -11.99 6.17
CA PRO A 59 14.86 -11.03 5.11
C PRO A 59 16.36 -10.86 4.87
N PHE A 60 16.75 -10.37 3.70
CA PHE A 60 18.14 -10.23 3.27
C PHE A 60 19.04 -9.46 4.24
N TYR A 61 18.46 -8.59 5.05
CA TYR A 61 19.17 -7.79 6.06
C TYR A 61 19.31 -8.49 7.41
N ALA A 62 18.76 -9.68 7.57
CA ALA A 62 18.94 -10.46 8.79
C ALA A 62 20.41 -10.89 8.97
N LYS A 63 20.86 -10.85 10.22
CA LYS A 63 22.22 -11.28 10.59
C LYS A 63 22.12 -12.40 11.61
N VAL A 64 22.53 -13.59 11.18
CA VAL A 64 22.56 -14.80 12.01
C VAL A 64 23.98 -15.30 12.07
N SER A 65 24.55 -15.35 13.27
CA SER A 65 25.85 -15.92 13.56
C SER A 65 25.85 -16.50 14.99
N GLU A 66 26.90 -17.22 15.38
CA GLU A 66 27.01 -17.78 16.73
C GLU A 66 26.78 -16.69 17.80
N GLY A 67 25.72 -16.86 18.59
CA GLY A 67 25.35 -15.93 19.66
C GLY A 67 24.70 -14.60 19.22
N LYS A 68 24.52 -14.35 17.91
CA LYS A 68 23.88 -13.13 17.39
C LYS A 68 22.73 -13.48 16.46
N PHE A 69 21.54 -12.92 16.78
CA PHE A 69 20.37 -12.95 15.93
C PHE A 69 19.79 -11.52 15.86
N GLU A 70 19.78 -10.93 14.67
CA GLU A 70 19.34 -9.56 14.46
C GLU A 70 18.54 -9.47 13.15
N VAL A 71 17.35 -8.90 13.23
CA VAL A 71 16.52 -8.56 12.07
C VAL A 71 16.11 -7.11 12.22
N ARG A 72 16.76 -6.20 11.49
CA ARG A 72 16.54 -4.76 11.61
C ARG A 72 16.53 -4.08 10.24
N SER A 73 15.47 -3.31 9.99
CA SER A 73 15.29 -2.53 8.75
C SER A 73 15.40 -1.01 8.96
N ASP A 74 15.69 -0.55 10.18
CA ASP A 74 15.69 0.87 10.57
C ASP A 74 16.98 1.62 10.22
N ASN A 75 17.55 1.33 9.07
CA ASN A 75 18.74 2.04 8.59
C ASN A 75 18.64 2.36 7.09
N GLN A 76 19.38 3.40 6.67
CA GLN A 76 19.30 3.92 5.31
C GLN A 76 19.79 2.93 4.25
N GLU A 77 20.80 2.12 4.53
CA GLU A 77 21.35 1.17 3.56
C GLU A 77 20.31 0.09 3.20
N VAL A 78 19.58 -0.41 4.21
CA VAL A 78 18.49 -1.37 4.00
C VAL A 78 17.37 -0.74 3.19
N MET A 79 16.91 0.46 3.56
CA MET A 79 15.87 1.19 2.82
C MET A 79 16.26 1.42 1.37
N ASP A 80 17.48 1.89 1.12
CA ASP A 80 18.00 2.14 -0.23
C ASP A 80 18.03 0.87 -1.08
N GLN A 81 18.34 -0.27 -0.46
CA GLN A 81 18.34 -1.54 -1.15
C GLN A 81 16.92 -2.09 -1.38
N GLU A 82 16.02 -1.93 -0.41
CA GLU A 82 14.61 -2.30 -0.56
C GLU A 82 13.94 -1.49 -1.67
N ILE A 83 14.21 -0.18 -1.78
CA ILE A 83 13.71 0.67 -2.88
C ILE A 83 14.14 0.11 -4.24
N LYS A 84 15.39 -0.30 -4.36
CA LYS A 84 15.90 -0.90 -5.61
C LYS A 84 15.14 -2.19 -5.93
N TYR A 85 15.03 -3.10 -4.97
CA TYR A 85 14.32 -4.35 -5.16
C TYR A 85 12.87 -4.13 -5.57
N ALA A 86 12.14 -3.28 -4.86
CA ALA A 86 10.73 -3.01 -5.14
C ALA A 86 10.53 -2.35 -6.51
N SER A 87 11.32 -1.31 -6.81
CA SER A 87 11.22 -0.60 -8.09
C SER A 87 11.70 -1.43 -9.28
N ASP A 88 12.72 -2.27 -9.12
CA ASP A 88 13.21 -3.18 -10.16
C ASP A 88 12.20 -4.31 -10.45
N ALA A 89 11.39 -4.70 -9.46
CA ALA A 89 10.25 -5.59 -9.63
C ALA A 89 9.03 -4.91 -10.26
N GLY A 90 9.03 -3.58 -10.35
CA GLY A 90 7.96 -2.81 -10.96
C GLY A 90 6.82 -2.44 -10.01
N LEU A 91 6.98 -2.54 -8.70
CA LEU A 91 6.01 -1.99 -7.76
C LEU A 91 5.90 -0.47 -7.95
N ASP A 92 4.67 0.03 -7.97
CA ASP A 92 4.39 1.45 -8.16
C ASP A 92 4.57 2.21 -6.85
N TYR A 93 4.14 1.64 -5.73
CA TYR A 93 4.26 2.28 -4.41
C TYR A 93 4.20 1.28 -3.25
N TRP A 94 4.66 1.76 -2.08
CA TRP A 94 4.42 1.13 -0.80
C TRP A 94 3.30 1.81 -0.03
N ALA A 95 2.43 1.03 0.61
CA ALA A 95 1.48 1.51 1.60
C ALA A 95 2.08 1.29 3.00
N PHE A 96 2.56 2.37 3.63
CA PHE A 96 3.19 2.31 4.95
C PHE A 96 2.16 2.25 6.06
N CYS A 97 2.28 1.28 6.97
CA CYS A 97 1.53 1.29 8.23
C CYS A 97 1.87 2.54 9.05
N TYR A 98 0.85 3.24 9.49
CA TYR A 98 0.97 4.53 10.17
C TYR A 98 0.01 4.60 11.35
N SER A 99 0.48 4.71 12.59
CA SER A 99 -0.33 4.70 13.80
C SER A 99 0.02 5.82 14.77
N ASP A 100 -0.81 6.01 15.80
CA ASP A 100 -0.86 7.20 16.65
C ASP A 100 0.08 7.21 17.88
N ASP A 101 0.51 6.08 18.42
CA ASP A 101 1.23 5.98 19.68
C ASP A 101 2.76 5.91 19.51
N GLU A 102 3.50 5.46 20.55
CA GLU A 102 4.94 5.17 20.46
C GLU A 102 5.30 4.33 19.23
N ILE A 103 4.37 3.45 18.84
CA ILE A 103 4.45 2.68 17.59
C ILE A 103 4.43 3.62 16.38
N ARG A 104 3.75 4.76 16.45
CA ARG A 104 3.68 5.78 15.40
C ARG A 104 5.05 6.42 15.13
N GLU A 105 5.78 6.80 16.15
CA GLU A 105 7.12 7.38 15.99
C GLU A 105 8.06 6.40 15.28
N LYS A 106 8.01 5.12 15.65
CA LYS A 106 8.78 4.06 15.01
C LYS A 106 8.36 3.83 13.56
N LYS A 107 7.06 3.83 13.28
CA LYS A 107 6.53 3.67 11.91
C LYS A 107 6.78 4.88 11.01
N LYS A 108 7.01 6.06 11.58
CA LYS A 108 7.49 7.22 10.83
C LYS A 108 8.92 7.04 10.31
N ILE A 109 9.73 6.19 10.93
CA ILE A 109 11.11 5.95 10.52
C ILE A 109 11.14 5.48 9.07
N GLY A 110 10.29 4.53 8.66
CA GLY A 110 10.25 4.02 7.31
C GLY A 110 10.00 5.10 6.25
N VAL A 111 8.98 5.95 6.46
CA VAL A 111 8.69 7.09 5.56
C VAL A 111 9.85 8.09 5.57
N SER A 112 10.46 8.37 6.72
CA SER A 112 11.59 9.29 6.83
C SER A 112 12.83 8.77 6.09
N LEU A 113 13.12 7.47 6.20
CA LEU A 113 14.21 6.81 5.47
C LEU A 113 13.95 6.80 3.96
N LEU A 114 12.71 6.54 3.53
CA LEU A 114 12.31 6.62 2.12
C LEU A 114 12.57 8.03 1.57
N LEU A 115 12.08 9.06 2.25
CA LEU A 115 12.20 10.45 1.81
C LEU A 115 13.66 10.96 1.85
N SER A 116 14.51 10.37 2.69
CA SER A 116 15.93 10.68 2.79
C SER A 116 16.79 9.92 1.77
N SER A 117 16.23 8.91 1.10
CA SER A 117 16.95 8.08 0.15
C SER A 117 17.30 8.83 -1.13
N PRO A 118 18.51 8.65 -1.70
CA PRO A 118 18.85 9.14 -3.04
C PRO A 118 18.04 8.40 -4.15
N TYR A 119 17.36 7.32 -3.82
CA TYR A 119 16.52 6.52 -4.72
C TYR A 119 15.01 6.77 -4.54
N ARG A 120 14.61 7.74 -3.69
CA ARG A 120 13.21 8.00 -3.33
C ARG A 120 12.27 8.20 -4.53
N ASP A 121 12.81 8.71 -5.64
CA ASP A 121 12.02 8.99 -6.85
C ASP A 121 11.74 7.73 -7.69
N ARG A 122 12.22 6.55 -7.26
CA ARG A 122 12.01 5.28 -7.96
C ARG A 122 10.72 4.56 -7.57
N ILE A 123 10.12 4.91 -6.43
CA ILE A 123 8.89 4.30 -5.92
C ILE A 123 8.06 5.37 -5.22
N ASN A 124 6.75 5.34 -5.42
CA ASN A 124 5.85 6.19 -4.67
C ASN A 124 5.52 5.59 -3.28
N PHE A 125 4.75 6.32 -2.48
CA PHE A 125 4.25 5.83 -1.20
C PHE A 125 2.86 6.37 -0.89
N SER A 126 2.11 5.61 -0.12
CA SER A 126 0.87 6.00 0.55
C SER A 126 0.93 5.61 2.03
N VAL A 127 -0.09 5.92 2.80
CA VAL A 127 -0.18 5.54 4.21
C VAL A 127 -1.42 4.68 4.48
N ILE A 128 -1.28 3.77 5.44
CA ILE A 128 -2.36 3.02 6.07
C ILE A 128 -2.51 3.55 7.49
N LEU A 129 -3.56 4.32 7.75
CA LEU A 129 -3.86 4.79 9.11
C LEU A 129 -4.35 3.59 9.95
N LEU A 130 -3.78 3.42 11.13
CA LEU A 130 -4.11 2.34 12.05
C LEU A 130 -5.01 2.88 13.17
N GLY A 131 -6.33 2.82 12.95
CA GLY A 131 -7.31 3.39 13.89
C GLY A 131 -7.43 4.91 13.80
N GLY A 132 -8.04 5.51 14.84
CA GLY A 132 -8.17 6.95 14.96
C GLY A 132 -7.06 7.58 15.80
N SER A 133 -6.99 8.91 15.81
CA SER A 133 -6.05 9.67 16.63
C SER A 133 -6.77 10.65 17.55
N LYS A 134 -6.37 10.69 18.81
CA LYS A 134 -6.87 11.70 19.79
C LYS A 134 -6.33 13.09 19.48
N GLU A 135 -5.20 13.17 18.76
CA GLU A 135 -4.56 14.40 18.30
C GLU A 135 -4.87 14.69 16.83
N TRP A 136 -6.08 14.35 16.39
CA TRP A 136 -6.48 14.36 14.98
C TRP A 136 -6.13 15.64 14.21
N PRO A 137 -6.32 16.87 14.73
CA PRO A 137 -5.93 18.07 14.00
C PRO A 137 -4.42 18.13 13.70
N GLY A 138 -3.57 17.68 14.64
CA GLY A 138 -2.12 17.59 14.45
C GLY A 138 -1.76 16.53 13.40
N GLU A 139 -2.43 15.38 13.45
CA GLU A 139 -2.28 14.29 12.49
C GLU A 139 -2.64 14.73 11.07
N VAL A 140 -3.76 15.44 10.90
CA VAL A 140 -4.18 15.97 9.60
C VAL A 140 -3.13 16.92 9.02
N ASN A 141 -2.55 17.81 9.81
CA ASN A 141 -1.49 18.71 9.34
C ASN A 141 -0.28 17.92 8.84
N HIS A 142 0.09 16.85 9.54
CA HIS A 142 1.18 15.99 9.11
C HIS A 142 0.84 15.24 7.81
N LEU A 143 -0.36 14.64 7.71
CA LEU A 143 -0.83 13.99 6.49
C LEU A 143 -0.83 14.96 5.29
N ILE A 144 -1.27 16.20 5.48
CA ILE A 144 -1.22 17.24 4.43
C ILE A 144 0.22 17.50 3.99
N SER A 145 1.19 17.45 4.89
CA SER A 145 2.61 17.60 4.51
C SER A 145 3.09 16.44 3.65
N LEU A 146 2.71 15.20 3.99
CA LEU A 146 3.01 14.02 3.18
C LEU A 146 2.32 14.07 1.81
N PHE A 147 1.06 14.48 1.72
CA PHE A 147 0.32 14.59 0.45
C PHE A 147 0.96 15.56 -0.55
N LYS A 148 1.77 16.50 -0.07
CA LYS A 148 2.53 17.44 -0.91
C LYS A 148 3.82 16.87 -1.45
N GLU A 149 4.30 15.76 -0.89
CA GLU A 149 5.51 15.12 -1.43
C GLU A 149 5.28 14.69 -2.88
N PRO A 150 6.26 14.91 -3.77
CA PRO A 150 6.12 14.55 -5.18
C PRO A 150 5.82 13.06 -5.40
N THR A 151 6.40 12.20 -4.57
CA THR A 151 6.26 10.75 -4.63
C THR A 151 5.10 10.20 -3.78
N TYR A 152 4.26 11.08 -3.18
CA TYR A 152 3.04 10.60 -2.54
C TYR A 152 2.07 10.10 -3.59
N GLN A 153 1.57 8.85 -3.43
CA GLN A 153 0.68 8.24 -4.41
C GLN A 153 -0.65 8.99 -4.50
N LYS A 154 -1.00 9.38 -5.72
CA LYS A 154 -2.27 10.01 -6.06
C LYS A 154 -2.96 9.18 -7.14
N ILE A 155 -4.28 9.13 -7.09
CA ILE A 155 -5.13 8.41 -8.04
C ILE A 155 -6.29 9.30 -8.52
N LEU A 156 -7.01 8.85 -9.53
CA LEU A 156 -8.28 9.46 -9.98
C LEU A 156 -8.22 11.00 -10.10
N GLY A 157 -7.28 11.47 -10.91
CA GLY A 157 -7.13 12.90 -11.19
C GLY A 157 -6.43 13.69 -10.08
N GLY A 158 -5.55 13.03 -9.31
CA GLY A 158 -4.68 13.68 -8.34
C GLY A 158 -5.19 13.69 -6.89
N ARG A 159 -6.09 12.78 -6.53
CA ARG A 159 -6.54 12.58 -5.15
C ARG A 159 -5.46 11.81 -4.37
N PRO A 160 -4.93 12.32 -3.23
CA PRO A 160 -4.03 11.55 -2.37
C PRO A 160 -4.70 10.24 -1.91
N LEU A 161 -4.00 9.12 -2.04
CA LEU A 161 -4.51 7.80 -1.66
C LEU A 161 -4.19 7.51 -0.19
N VAL A 162 -5.22 7.15 0.58
CA VAL A 162 -5.09 6.81 1.99
C VAL A 162 -5.89 5.54 2.28
N TYR A 163 -5.23 4.57 2.88
CA TYR A 163 -5.89 3.41 3.46
C TYR A 163 -6.18 3.63 4.93
N TRP A 164 -7.22 2.98 5.45
CA TRP A 164 -7.56 3.07 6.87
C TRP A 164 -7.97 1.70 7.41
N PHE A 165 -7.26 1.26 8.43
CA PHE A 165 -7.45 -0.01 9.09
C PHE A 165 -7.89 0.21 10.55
N TYR A 166 -8.41 -0.81 11.24
CA TYR A 166 -8.95 -0.74 12.61
C TYR A 166 -10.08 0.29 12.78
N LEU A 167 -11.03 0.30 11.84
CA LEU A 167 -12.19 1.18 11.89
C LEU A 167 -13.09 0.94 13.11
N GLU A 168 -13.05 -0.25 13.68
CA GLU A 168 -13.73 -0.62 14.91
C GLU A 168 -13.28 0.20 16.13
N SER A 169 -12.10 0.80 16.08
CA SER A 169 -11.60 1.70 17.13
C SER A 169 -12.21 3.11 17.07
N PHE A 170 -12.91 3.47 16.01
CA PHE A 170 -13.44 4.82 15.80
C PHE A 170 -14.39 5.30 16.91
N PRO A 171 -15.34 4.48 17.40
CA PRO A 171 -16.21 4.91 18.51
C PRO A 171 -15.44 5.22 19.80
N GLU A 172 -14.37 4.47 20.07
CA GLU A 172 -13.52 4.70 21.23
C GLU A 172 -12.64 5.96 21.03
N THR A 173 -12.07 6.15 19.86
CA THR A 173 -11.16 7.26 19.56
C THR A 173 -11.88 8.58 19.37
N PHE A 174 -12.94 8.60 18.57
CA PHE A 174 -13.69 9.81 18.21
C PHE A 174 -14.95 10.03 19.07
N GLY A 175 -15.35 9.05 19.87
CA GLY A 175 -16.50 9.14 20.76
C GLY A 175 -17.85 8.77 20.11
N SER A 176 -17.98 8.87 18.80
CA SER A 176 -19.19 8.48 18.06
C SER A 176 -18.93 8.33 16.56
N ALA A 177 -19.81 7.64 15.86
CA ALA A 177 -19.77 7.56 14.39
C ALA A 177 -19.90 8.92 13.71
N LYS A 178 -20.70 9.84 14.30
CA LYS A 178 -20.82 11.21 13.81
C LYS A 178 -19.48 11.97 13.94
N ALA A 179 -18.82 11.88 15.08
CA ALA A 179 -17.52 12.53 15.28
C ALA A 179 -16.44 11.94 14.37
N ALA A 180 -16.46 10.62 14.10
CA ALA A 180 -15.59 9.99 13.12
C ALA A 180 -15.85 10.53 11.70
N GLN A 181 -17.10 10.68 11.29
CA GLN A 181 -17.48 11.27 10.00
C GLN A 181 -17.03 12.73 9.90
N GLU A 182 -17.16 13.51 10.98
CA GLU A 182 -16.68 14.89 11.05
C GLU A 182 -15.15 14.96 10.94
N ALA A 183 -14.43 14.02 11.58
CA ALA A 183 -12.97 13.91 11.49
C ALA A 183 -12.49 13.62 10.05
N ILE A 184 -13.16 12.72 9.34
CA ILE A 184 -12.89 12.42 7.93
C ILE A 184 -13.20 13.64 7.04
N SER A 185 -14.32 14.32 7.31
CA SER A 185 -14.70 15.54 6.59
C SER A 185 -13.68 16.66 6.80
N TYR A 186 -13.14 16.78 8.01
CA TYR A 186 -12.08 17.73 8.35
C TYR A 186 -10.79 17.46 7.54
N LEU A 187 -10.35 16.20 7.47
CA LEU A 187 -9.17 15.82 6.64
C LEU A 187 -9.36 16.28 5.18
N ARG A 188 -10.53 16.02 4.61
CA ARG A 188 -10.82 16.43 3.22
C ARG A 188 -10.85 17.95 3.04
N ALA A 189 -11.45 18.65 3.98
CA ALA A 189 -11.51 20.12 3.94
C ALA A 189 -10.12 20.75 4.03
N GLU A 190 -9.27 20.27 4.96
CA GLU A 190 -7.91 20.78 5.10
C GLU A 190 -7.03 20.45 3.90
N ALA A 191 -7.20 19.28 3.25
CA ALA A 191 -6.53 18.98 2.00
C ALA A 191 -6.89 19.97 0.90
N VAL A 192 -8.19 20.26 0.73
CA VAL A 192 -8.67 21.24 -0.27
C VAL A 192 -8.16 22.65 0.05
N LYS A 193 -8.19 23.06 1.31
CA LYS A 193 -7.65 24.35 1.78
C LYS A 193 -6.15 24.49 1.51
N ALA A 194 -5.42 23.37 1.55
CA ALA A 194 -3.99 23.29 1.22
C ALA A 194 -3.71 23.24 -0.30
N GLY A 195 -4.73 23.38 -1.16
CA GLY A 195 -4.61 23.35 -2.63
C GLY A 195 -4.55 21.95 -3.24
N LEU A 196 -4.86 20.92 -2.47
CA LEU A 196 -4.88 19.53 -2.93
C LEU A 196 -6.29 19.10 -3.34
N LYS A 197 -6.41 18.01 -4.09
CA LYS A 197 -7.70 17.31 -4.23
C LYS A 197 -8.06 16.63 -2.90
N PRO A 198 -9.37 16.44 -2.60
CA PRO A 198 -9.77 15.69 -1.42
C PRO A 198 -9.23 14.26 -1.51
N PRO A 199 -8.63 13.70 -0.43
CA PRO A 199 -8.05 12.37 -0.45
C PRO A 199 -9.07 11.30 -0.82
N TYR A 200 -8.59 10.26 -1.49
CA TYR A 200 -9.35 9.04 -1.79
C TYR A 200 -9.10 8.05 -0.64
N LEU A 201 -10.18 7.70 0.05
CA LEU A 201 -10.12 6.93 1.28
C LEU A 201 -10.58 5.49 1.03
N VAL A 202 -9.69 4.53 1.31
CA VAL A 202 -9.94 3.10 1.19
C VAL A 202 -10.08 2.49 2.58
N ALA A 203 -11.25 1.94 2.90
CA ALA A 203 -11.49 1.25 4.16
C ALA A 203 -10.99 -0.20 4.09
N MET A 204 -10.08 -0.58 4.96
CA MET A 204 -9.68 -1.97 5.16
C MET A 204 -10.62 -2.62 6.16
N SER A 205 -11.76 -3.12 5.71
CA SER A 205 -12.85 -3.62 6.56
C SER A 205 -13.58 -4.80 5.93
N PRO A 206 -14.32 -5.60 6.75
CA PRO A 206 -15.21 -6.63 6.22
C PRO A 206 -16.29 -6.06 5.31
N PRO A 207 -16.79 -6.82 4.31
CA PRO A 207 -17.80 -6.35 3.35
C PRO A 207 -19.14 -5.93 3.98
N ASN A 208 -19.49 -6.48 5.15
CA ASN A 208 -20.73 -6.15 5.85
C ASN A 208 -20.77 -4.72 6.42
N GLY A 209 -19.64 -4.01 6.46
CA GLY A 209 -19.55 -2.60 6.88
C GLY A 209 -19.95 -1.57 5.82
N GLY A 210 -20.36 -1.96 4.61
CA GLY A 210 -20.53 -1.07 3.45
C GLY A 210 -21.43 0.16 3.71
N LYS A 211 -22.57 0.02 4.41
CA LYS A 211 -23.46 1.16 4.73
C LYS A 211 -22.83 2.14 5.72
N ASP A 212 -22.11 1.64 6.71
CA ASP A 212 -21.40 2.48 7.68
C ASP A 212 -20.28 3.24 6.99
N LEU A 213 -19.62 2.63 5.99
CA LEU A 213 -18.59 3.26 5.17
C LEU A 213 -19.15 4.38 4.29
N ASP A 214 -20.38 4.28 3.80
CA ASP A 214 -21.07 5.36 3.09
C ASP A 214 -21.31 6.55 4.02
N TYR A 215 -21.82 6.28 5.22
CA TYR A 215 -22.04 7.32 6.22
C TYR A 215 -20.74 8.00 6.65
N LEU A 216 -19.69 7.25 6.86
CA LEU A 216 -18.37 7.78 7.20
C LEU A 216 -17.70 8.51 6.03
N GLY A 217 -18.11 8.22 4.80
CA GLY A 217 -17.61 8.89 3.60
C GLY A 217 -16.38 8.22 2.99
N PHE A 218 -16.17 6.92 3.17
CA PHE A 218 -15.13 6.19 2.45
C PHE A 218 -15.50 6.02 0.96
N ASP A 219 -14.49 6.07 0.11
CA ASP A 219 -14.65 5.92 -1.34
C ASP A 219 -14.64 4.44 -1.76
N ALA A 220 -13.74 3.64 -1.19
CA ALA A 220 -13.49 2.26 -1.59
C ALA A 220 -13.30 1.32 -0.40
N MET A 221 -13.25 0.02 -0.71
CA MET A 221 -12.97 -1.06 0.23
C MET A 221 -11.73 -1.85 -0.18
N SER A 222 -11.01 -2.35 0.82
CA SER A 222 -9.92 -3.32 0.72
C SER A 222 -9.78 -4.08 2.04
N ALA A 223 -8.73 -4.88 2.18
CA ALA A 223 -8.33 -5.50 3.44
C ALA A 223 -6.83 -5.29 3.68
N TYR A 224 -6.40 -5.28 4.96
CA TYR A 224 -4.99 -5.41 5.29
C TYR A 224 -4.48 -6.79 4.92
N THR A 225 -5.20 -7.81 5.39
CA THR A 225 -5.07 -9.20 4.97
C THR A 225 -6.44 -9.85 4.98
N LYS A 226 -6.64 -10.84 4.13
CA LYS A 226 -7.87 -11.65 4.12
C LYS A 226 -7.50 -13.12 4.01
N SER A 227 -7.47 -13.80 5.15
CA SER A 227 -6.97 -15.16 5.32
C SER A 227 -7.98 -16.15 5.91
N GLU A 228 -9.21 -15.70 6.19
CA GLU A 228 -10.23 -16.54 6.83
C GLU A 228 -11.57 -16.42 6.11
N ASP A 229 -12.27 -17.54 6.04
CA ASP A 229 -13.66 -17.64 5.62
C ASP A 229 -14.40 -18.72 6.46
N SER A 230 -15.65 -19.03 6.10
CA SER A 230 -16.43 -20.07 6.78
C SER A 230 -15.90 -21.50 6.57
N GLN A 231 -14.97 -21.71 5.66
CA GLN A 231 -14.41 -23.02 5.32
C GLN A 231 -13.03 -23.26 5.99
N THR A 232 -12.37 -22.21 6.45
CA THR A 232 -11.05 -22.25 7.11
C THR A 232 -11.17 -22.09 8.62
N THR A 233 -12.06 -22.86 9.26
CA THR A 233 -12.36 -22.76 10.69
C THR A 233 -11.55 -23.70 11.57
N GLU A 234 -10.89 -24.69 10.97
CA GLU A 234 -10.09 -25.66 11.69
C GLU A 234 -8.63 -25.23 11.81
N ARG A 235 -7.99 -25.55 12.93
CA ARG A 235 -6.56 -25.37 13.13
C ARG A 235 -5.79 -26.44 12.33
N LYS A 236 -5.54 -26.17 11.07
CA LYS A 236 -4.73 -27.01 10.18
C LYS A 236 -4.14 -26.21 9.05
N GLU A 237 -3.26 -26.83 8.32
CA GLU A 237 -2.75 -26.31 7.07
C GLU A 237 -3.78 -26.44 5.95
N TYR A 238 -3.96 -25.35 5.21
CA TYR A 238 -4.76 -25.30 3.99
C TYR A 238 -3.85 -25.02 2.79
N PRO A 239 -4.20 -25.45 1.58
CA PRO A 239 -3.41 -25.11 0.40
C PRO A 239 -3.46 -23.61 0.10
N TYR A 240 -2.39 -23.04 -0.46
CA TYR A 240 -2.36 -21.63 -0.85
C TYR A 240 -3.50 -21.25 -1.82
N SER A 241 -3.90 -22.17 -2.71
CA SER A 241 -5.04 -21.95 -3.62
C SER A 241 -6.35 -21.62 -2.90
N GLN A 242 -6.54 -22.11 -1.66
CA GLN A 242 -7.68 -21.70 -0.82
C GLN A 242 -7.54 -20.25 -0.35
N LEU A 243 -6.32 -19.79 -0.02
CA LEU A 243 -6.07 -18.39 0.33
C LEU A 243 -6.35 -17.45 -0.86
N ALA A 244 -5.89 -17.80 -2.04
CA ALA A 244 -6.18 -17.07 -3.27
C ALA A 244 -7.68 -17.01 -3.57
N LYS A 245 -8.41 -18.12 -3.34
CA LYS A 245 -9.88 -18.14 -3.46
C LYS A 245 -10.55 -17.20 -2.44
N ILE A 246 -10.11 -17.20 -1.20
CA ILE A 246 -10.63 -16.30 -0.14
C ILE A 246 -10.44 -14.84 -0.55
N ASN A 247 -9.31 -14.49 -1.16
CA ASN A 247 -9.08 -13.13 -1.67
C ASN A 247 -10.10 -12.77 -2.76
N ARG A 248 -10.30 -13.66 -3.73
CA ARG A 248 -11.26 -13.45 -4.82
C ARG A 248 -12.71 -13.32 -4.31
N ASP A 249 -13.14 -14.21 -3.41
CA ASP A 249 -14.46 -14.16 -2.80
C ASP A 249 -14.68 -12.84 -2.04
N TYR A 250 -13.63 -12.31 -1.40
CA TYR A 250 -13.66 -11.02 -0.73
C TYR A 250 -13.85 -9.87 -1.72
N TRP A 251 -13.16 -9.85 -2.88
CA TRP A 251 -13.33 -8.81 -3.89
C TRP A 251 -14.78 -8.76 -4.40
N GLU A 252 -15.36 -9.94 -4.69
CA GLU A 252 -16.76 -10.04 -5.13
C GLU A 252 -17.74 -9.58 -4.04
N ALA A 253 -17.49 -9.91 -2.77
CA ALA A 253 -18.32 -9.47 -1.66
C ALA A 253 -18.23 -7.93 -1.46
N CYS A 254 -17.07 -7.33 -1.60
CA CYS A 254 -16.90 -5.87 -1.57
C CYS A 254 -17.62 -5.21 -2.75
N LYS A 255 -17.47 -5.72 -3.97
CA LYS A 255 -18.18 -5.25 -5.15
C LYS A 255 -19.71 -5.26 -4.96
N ALA A 256 -20.25 -6.30 -4.30
CA ALA A 256 -21.67 -6.42 -4.03
C ALA A 256 -22.22 -5.31 -3.11
N THR A 257 -21.35 -4.58 -2.38
CA THR A 257 -21.74 -3.43 -1.55
C THR A 257 -21.99 -2.16 -2.38
N GLY A 258 -21.56 -2.13 -3.64
CA GLY A 258 -21.60 -0.96 -4.52
C GLY A 258 -20.43 0.01 -4.33
N LYS A 259 -19.47 -0.29 -3.45
CA LYS A 259 -18.23 0.49 -3.27
C LYS A 259 -17.20 0.18 -4.35
N ASP A 260 -16.32 1.13 -4.61
CA ASP A 260 -15.09 0.87 -5.33
C ASP A 260 -14.24 -0.16 -4.53
N VAL A 261 -13.42 -0.95 -5.20
CA VAL A 261 -12.62 -2.02 -4.58
C VAL A 261 -11.16 -1.91 -5.02
N VAL A 262 -10.26 -2.00 -4.05
CA VAL A 262 -8.85 -2.28 -4.28
C VAL A 262 -8.61 -3.74 -3.91
N PRO A 263 -8.45 -4.67 -4.87
CA PRO A 263 -8.23 -6.07 -4.58
C PRO A 263 -6.99 -6.31 -3.70
N ILE A 264 -7.16 -7.09 -2.62
CA ILE A 264 -6.06 -7.59 -1.79
C ILE A 264 -5.51 -8.89 -2.38
N VAL A 265 -4.20 -9.04 -2.41
CA VAL A 265 -3.48 -10.25 -2.80
C VAL A 265 -2.59 -10.69 -1.65
N ASN A 266 -2.88 -11.82 -1.02
CA ASN A 266 -2.01 -12.37 0.02
C ASN A 266 -0.85 -13.16 -0.61
N THR A 267 0.38 -12.87 -0.20
CA THR A 267 1.57 -13.66 -0.58
C THR A 267 1.77 -14.90 0.29
N GLY A 268 0.97 -15.05 1.32
CA GLY A 268 0.92 -16.13 2.28
C GLY A 268 0.19 -15.72 3.54
N TRP A 269 -0.09 -16.69 4.42
CA TRP A 269 -0.58 -16.47 5.77
C TRP A 269 -0.24 -17.66 6.64
N ASP A 270 0.71 -17.49 7.53
CA ASP A 270 1.10 -18.47 8.53
C ASP A 270 1.74 -17.77 9.74
N ALA A 271 0.91 -17.43 10.72
CA ALA A 271 1.32 -16.72 11.93
C ALA A 271 1.86 -17.65 13.04
N ARG A 272 2.16 -18.93 12.74
CA ARG A 272 2.71 -19.88 13.74
C ARG A 272 4.01 -19.38 14.41
N PRO A 273 4.89 -18.60 13.77
CA PRO A 273 6.02 -17.97 14.45
C PRO A 273 5.64 -17.12 15.67
N ARG A 274 4.44 -16.56 15.70
CA ARG A 274 3.92 -15.74 16.81
C ARG A 274 3.27 -16.53 17.95
N TRP A 275 2.99 -17.82 17.79
CA TRP A 275 2.20 -18.63 18.73
C TRP A 275 2.87 -18.96 20.06
N TRP A 276 4.17 -18.77 20.19
CA TRP A 276 4.87 -18.93 21.45
C TRP A 276 4.65 -17.71 22.38
N ASP A 277 4.29 -16.54 21.86
CA ASP A 277 4.01 -15.34 22.65
C ASP A 277 2.55 -15.31 23.09
N THR A 278 2.33 -15.61 24.38
CA THR A 278 0.99 -15.66 24.98
C THR A 278 0.26 -14.32 24.95
N GLU A 279 0.96 -13.18 24.93
CA GLU A 279 0.35 -11.87 24.82
C GLU A 279 -0.11 -11.58 23.39
N LEU A 280 0.69 -11.96 22.40
CA LEU A 280 0.27 -11.90 21.00
C LEU A 280 -0.90 -12.83 20.73
N MET A 281 -0.91 -14.04 21.34
CA MET A 281 -2.03 -14.96 21.22
C MET A 281 -3.34 -14.41 21.79
N LYS A 282 -3.30 -13.53 22.80
CA LYS A 282 -4.48 -12.83 23.29
C LYS A 282 -5.04 -11.84 22.26
N LEU A 283 -4.19 -11.17 21.49
CA LEU A 283 -4.61 -10.29 20.39
C LEU A 283 -5.39 -11.06 19.32
N TYR A 284 -5.04 -12.31 19.09
CA TYR A 284 -5.77 -13.23 18.20
C TYR A 284 -7.00 -13.89 18.87
N LYS A 285 -7.50 -13.32 19.99
CA LYS A 285 -8.69 -13.79 20.74
C LYS A 285 -8.60 -15.26 21.15
N GLY A 286 -7.39 -15.70 21.55
CA GLY A 286 -7.18 -17.06 22.08
C GLY A 286 -7.31 -18.18 21.07
N GLY A 287 -7.40 -17.89 19.78
CA GLY A 287 -7.60 -18.87 18.73
C GLY A 287 -6.30 -19.18 17.99
N GLU A 288 -5.89 -20.44 18.06
CA GLU A 288 -5.00 -21.02 17.07
C GLU A 288 -5.75 -21.01 15.74
N ARG A 289 -5.24 -20.21 14.80
CA ARG A 289 -5.90 -19.95 13.52
C ARG A 289 -5.46 -20.95 12.47
N PRO A 290 -6.21 -21.11 11.38
CA PRO A 290 -5.70 -21.82 10.21
C PRO A 290 -4.45 -21.15 9.68
N TRP A 291 -3.58 -21.92 9.04
CA TRP A 291 -2.47 -21.42 8.27
C TRP A 291 -2.49 -22.02 6.87
N PHE A 292 -1.74 -21.43 5.97
CA PHE A 292 -1.69 -21.89 4.59
C PHE A 292 -0.29 -22.39 4.26
N ALA A 293 -0.23 -23.39 3.38
CA ALA A 293 1.01 -23.84 2.79
C ALA A 293 1.72 -22.66 2.15
N GLU A 294 3.04 -22.67 2.21
CA GLU A 294 3.85 -21.61 1.63
C GLU A 294 3.58 -21.47 0.13
N ALA A 295 3.31 -20.23 -0.28
CA ALA A 295 3.10 -19.90 -1.67
C ALA A 295 4.41 -20.04 -2.45
N THR A 296 4.38 -20.69 -3.60
CA THR A 296 5.47 -20.59 -4.54
C THR A 296 5.47 -19.20 -5.23
N PRO A 297 6.60 -18.74 -5.78
CA PRO A 297 6.62 -17.51 -6.56
C PRO A 297 5.58 -17.47 -7.68
N SER A 298 5.33 -18.62 -8.34
CA SER A 298 4.30 -18.75 -9.39
C SER A 298 2.87 -18.65 -8.86
N ASP A 299 2.60 -19.12 -7.65
CA ASP A 299 1.28 -18.98 -7.01
C ASP A 299 0.97 -17.50 -6.73
N ILE A 300 1.96 -16.74 -6.23
CA ILE A 300 1.84 -15.31 -5.97
C ILE A 300 1.59 -14.55 -7.28
N ALA A 301 2.37 -14.87 -8.31
CA ALA A 301 2.22 -14.27 -9.63
C ALA A 301 0.84 -14.55 -10.25
N ALA A 302 0.32 -15.77 -10.09
CA ALA A 302 -1.02 -16.13 -10.56
C ALA A 302 -2.11 -15.35 -9.82
N ASN A 303 -2.05 -15.23 -8.49
CA ASN A 303 -3.02 -14.47 -7.71
C ASN A 303 -2.97 -12.96 -8.04
N LEU A 304 -1.78 -12.40 -8.28
CA LEU A 304 -1.63 -11.02 -8.73
C LEU A 304 -2.26 -10.81 -10.13
N ARG A 305 -2.01 -11.73 -11.07
CA ARG A 305 -2.62 -11.67 -12.41
C ARG A 305 -4.14 -11.72 -12.33
N ASP A 306 -4.70 -12.60 -11.52
CA ASP A 306 -6.13 -12.69 -11.27
C ASP A 306 -6.72 -11.36 -10.74
N ALA A 307 -6.02 -10.68 -9.82
CA ALA A 307 -6.47 -9.40 -9.27
C ALA A 307 -6.46 -8.28 -10.33
N ILE A 308 -5.42 -8.23 -11.17
CA ILE A 308 -5.32 -7.28 -12.28
C ILE A 308 -6.43 -7.53 -13.31
N GLU A 309 -6.65 -8.78 -13.69
CA GLU A 309 -7.71 -9.17 -14.62
C GLU A 309 -9.11 -8.88 -14.04
N TRP A 310 -9.28 -9.08 -12.74
CA TRP A 310 -10.51 -8.73 -12.06
C TRP A 310 -10.82 -7.21 -12.16
N ASN A 311 -9.84 -6.34 -11.95
CA ASN A 311 -10.01 -4.89 -12.12
C ASN A 311 -10.45 -4.56 -13.56
N LYS A 312 -9.81 -5.15 -14.57
CA LYS A 312 -10.17 -4.97 -15.99
C LYS A 312 -11.58 -5.45 -16.30
N GLY A 313 -11.97 -6.58 -15.73
CA GLY A 313 -13.30 -7.17 -15.89
C GLY A 313 -14.40 -6.42 -15.13
N ASN A 314 -14.04 -5.58 -14.16
CA ASN A 314 -14.97 -4.84 -13.31
C ASN A 314 -14.64 -3.33 -13.26
N PRO A 315 -14.67 -2.60 -14.38
CA PRO A 315 -14.15 -1.24 -14.47
C PRO A 315 -14.91 -0.22 -13.60
N VAL A 316 -16.12 -0.55 -13.16
CA VAL A 316 -16.91 0.29 -12.23
C VAL A 316 -16.43 0.09 -10.79
N ALA A 317 -16.37 -1.16 -10.33
CA ALA A 317 -15.91 -1.48 -8.97
C ALA A 317 -14.38 -1.32 -8.83
N GLY A 318 -13.62 -1.71 -9.84
CA GLY A 318 -12.17 -1.55 -9.93
C GLY A 318 -11.71 -0.15 -10.37
N LYS A 319 -12.55 0.87 -10.22
CA LYS A 319 -12.27 2.26 -10.62
C LYS A 319 -10.94 2.83 -10.09
N PRO A 320 -10.46 2.50 -8.89
CA PRO A 320 -9.14 2.92 -8.44
C PRO A 320 -7.99 2.43 -9.33
N ASN A 321 -8.21 1.34 -10.07
CA ASN A 321 -7.25 0.64 -10.90
C ASN A 321 -5.95 0.34 -10.15
N ALA A 322 -6.08 -0.20 -8.96
CA ALA A 322 -4.99 -0.54 -8.05
C ALA A 322 -5.20 -1.93 -7.45
N VAL A 323 -4.11 -2.60 -7.09
CA VAL A 323 -4.06 -3.88 -6.37
C VAL A 323 -3.09 -3.74 -5.22
N ILE A 324 -3.49 -4.12 -4.01
CA ILE A 324 -2.63 -4.10 -2.82
C ILE A 324 -2.19 -5.50 -2.44
N ILE A 325 -0.88 -5.68 -2.19
CA ILE A 325 -0.28 -6.97 -1.83
C ILE A 325 0.02 -6.99 -0.32
N TYR A 326 -0.49 -7.99 0.38
CA TYR A 326 -0.07 -8.36 1.71
C TYR A 326 1.04 -9.42 1.62
N ALA A 327 2.30 -9.11 1.94
CA ALA A 327 2.84 -7.81 2.28
C ALA A 327 4.25 -7.67 1.69
N TRP A 328 4.89 -6.52 1.90
CA TRP A 328 6.32 -6.39 1.63
C TRP A 328 7.14 -7.21 2.61
N ASN A 329 6.86 -7.12 3.92
CA ASN A 329 7.77 -7.60 4.97
C ASN A 329 7.09 -8.19 6.23
N GLU A 330 5.87 -8.71 6.16
CA GLU A 330 5.22 -9.42 7.28
C GLU A 330 5.67 -10.88 7.37
N THR A 331 6.99 -11.09 7.44
CA THR A 331 7.61 -12.42 7.33
C THR A 331 7.25 -13.36 8.46
N ASP A 332 7.00 -12.86 9.66
CA ASP A 332 6.57 -13.67 10.81
C ASP A 332 5.07 -14.02 10.81
N GLU A 333 4.28 -13.37 9.94
CA GLU A 333 2.90 -13.78 9.62
C GLU A 333 2.78 -14.60 8.33
N GLY A 334 3.89 -14.81 7.62
CA GLY A 334 3.91 -15.61 6.41
C GLY A 334 3.58 -14.85 5.13
N GLY A 335 3.49 -13.52 5.19
CA GLY A 335 3.27 -12.66 4.02
C GLY A 335 4.50 -11.81 3.70
N TRP A 336 5.21 -12.07 2.59
CA TRP A 336 6.37 -11.26 2.22
C TRP A 336 6.67 -11.26 0.72
N LEU A 337 7.24 -10.15 0.26
CA LEU A 337 7.89 -9.97 -1.03
C LEU A 337 9.36 -9.59 -0.87
N VAL A 338 9.74 -9.04 0.30
CA VAL A 338 11.14 -8.68 0.58
C VAL A 338 12.05 -9.87 0.33
N PRO A 339 13.18 -9.70 -0.38
CA PRO A 339 14.11 -10.80 -0.61
C PRO A 339 14.55 -11.45 0.70
N THR A 340 14.59 -12.77 0.73
CA THR A 340 15.04 -13.55 1.91
C THR A 340 16.42 -14.13 1.70
N LEU A 341 17.06 -14.54 2.79
CA LEU A 341 18.37 -15.22 2.72
C LEU A 341 18.29 -16.58 1.99
N SER A 342 17.10 -17.20 1.98
CA SER A 342 16.88 -18.52 1.38
C SER A 342 16.46 -18.47 -0.09
N GLU A 343 15.54 -17.55 -0.46
CA GLU A 343 14.94 -17.50 -1.80
C GLU A 343 15.48 -16.35 -2.66
N GLY A 344 16.25 -15.42 -2.06
CA GLY A 344 16.67 -14.21 -2.78
C GLY A 344 15.48 -13.43 -3.31
N THR A 345 15.51 -13.08 -4.60
CA THR A 345 14.49 -12.25 -5.27
C THR A 345 13.37 -13.03 -5.95
N ALA A 346 13.28 -14.36 -5.78
CA ALA A 346 12.41 -15.22 -6.58
C ALA A 346 10.94 -14.76 -6.62
N ARG A 347 10.37 -14.28 -5.49
CA ARG A 347 9.00 -13.76 -5.44
C ARG A 347 8.86 -12.45 -6.21
N LEU A 348 9.84 -11.57 -6.10
CA LEU A 348 9.87 -10.30 -6.85
C LEU A 348 10.03 -10.54 -8.36
N ASP A 349 10.87 -11.49 -8.76
CA ASP A 349 11.07 -11.84 -10.17
C ASP A 349 9.77 -12.37 -10.79
N ALA A 350 9.00 -13.18 -10.05
CA ALA A 350 7.73 -13.72 -10.52
C ALA A 350 6.65 -12.63 -10.69
N ILE A 351 6.49 -11.71 -9.73
CA ILE A 351 5.51 -10.61 -9.88
C ILE A 351 5.95 -9.59 -10.93
N LYS A 352 7.25 -9.39 -11.11
CA LYS A 352 7.82 -8.54 -12.14
C LYS A 352 7.33 -8.91 -13.54
N GLU A 353 7.34 -10.19 -13.87
CA GLU A 353 6.86 -10.67 -15.15
C GLU A 353 5.39 -10.26 -15.39
N VAL A 354 4.53 -10.45 -14.38
CA VAL A 354 3.11 -10.07 -14.45
C VAL A 354 2.94 -8.57 -14.64
N ILE A 355 3.65 -7.75 -13.83
CA ILE A 355 3.54 -6.28 -13.88
C ILE A 355 4.04 -5.74 -15.24
N PHE A 356 5.13 -6.28 -15.78
CA PHE A 356 5.66 -5.83 -17.08
C PHE A 356 4.79 -6.29 -18.25
N GLU A 357 4.17 -7.46 -18.20
CA GLU A 357 3.18 -7.91 -19.18
C GLU A 357 1.98 -6.97 -19.19
N GLU A 358 1.47 -6.62 -18.02
CA GLU A 358 0.38 -5.66 -17.85
C GLU A 358 0.68 -4.31 -18.50
N ARG A 359 1.84 -3.74 -18.20
CA ARG A 359 2.28 -2.44 -18.75
C ARG A 359 2.50 -2.47 -20.26
N LYS A 360 2.93 -3.61 -20.84
CA LYS A 360 3.04 -3.78 -22.28
C LYS A 360 1.67 -3.79 -22.93
N GLY A 361 0.71 -4.50 -22.36
CA GLY A 361 -0.68 -4.56 -22.83
C GLY A 361 -1.35 -3.18 -22.83
N ALA A 362 -1.16 -2.41 -21.75
CA ALA A 362 -1.72 -1.07 -21.62
C ALA A 362 -1.20 -0.07 -22.68
N ARG A 363 0.04 -0.22 -23.16
CA ARG A 363 0.63 0.65 -24.20
C ARG A 363 0.07 0.38 -25.61
N HIS A 364 -0.59 -0.74 -25.83
CA HIS A 364 -1.12 -1.14 -27.14
C HIS A 364 -2.61 -0.87 -27.31
N VAL A 365 -3.28 -0.32 -26.31
CA VAL A 365 -4.69 0.10 -26.44
C VAL A 365 -4.73 1.46 -27.17
N PRO A 366 -5.27 1.57 -28.39
CA PRO A 366 -5.40 2.85 -29.11
C PRO A 366 -6.29 3.77 -28.26
N SER A 367 -5.86 5.02 -28.04
CA SER A 367 -6.72 6.04 -27.45
C SER A 367 -7.97 6.16 -28.33
N ALA A 368 -9.15 5.89 -27.79
CA ALA A 368 -10.40 6.16 -28.46
C ALA A 368 -10.50 7.68 -28.64
N HIS A 369 -10.22 8.16 -29.86
CA HIS A 369 -10.54 9.53 -30.23
C HIS A 369 -12.05 9.73 -30.07
N PRO A 370 -12.52 10.80 -29.40
CA PRO A 370 -13.93 11.15 -29.46
C PRO A 370 -14.28 11.41 -30.93
N ALA A 371 -15.28 10.66 -31.43
CA ALA A 371 -15.82 10.87 -32.75
C ALA A 371 -16.30 12.33 -32.85
N ASN A 372 -15.69 13.11 -33.72
CA ASN A 372 -16.21 14.40 -34.13
C ASN A 372 -17.61 14.18 -34.74
N HIS A 373 -18.63 14.55 -34.03
CA HIS A 373 -19.93 14.79 -34.63
C HIS A 373 -19.84 16.08 -35.49
N ASP A 374 -19.49 15.88 -36.75
CA ASP A 374 -19.68 16.89 -37.78
C ASP A 374 -21.17 17.04 -37.99
N SER A 375 -21.72 18.13 -37.46
CA SER A 375 -23.06 18.62 -37.79
C SER A 375 -22.96 19.53 -39.01
N THR A 376 -23.01 18.96 -40.19
CA THR A 376 -23.32 19.69 -41.40
C THR A 376 -24.50 19.03 -42.09
N GLY A 377 -25.58 19.71 -42.14
CA GLY A 377 -26.77 19.31 -42.89
C GLY A 377 -27.77 20.47 -42.89
N ILE A 378 -27.52 21.39 -43.76
CA ILE A 378 -28.42 22.44 -44.27
C ILE A 378 -29.31 21.78 -45.30
N GLU A 379 -30.58 21.92 -45.17
CA GLU A 379 -31.58 22.53 -46.06
C GLU A 379 -32.99 22.22 -45.58
#